data_2d30b251d767f935c4e0eee95b5bd637
#
_entry.id   2d30b251d767f935c4e0eee95b5bd637
#
_cell.length_a   1.000
_cell.length_b   1.000
_cell.length_c   1.000
_cell.angle_alpha   90.00
_cell.angle_beta   90.00
_cell.angle_gamma   90.00
#
_symmetry.space_group_name_H-M   'P 1'
#
loop_
_entity.id
_entity.type
_entity.pdbx_description
1 polymer ?
#
loop_
_entity_poly.entity_id
_entity_poly.type
_entity_poly.pdbx_seq_one_letter_code
_entity_poly.pdbx_strand_id
1 'polypeptide(L)'
;MTLSHKLGQIFSLRGWRSVRHSLHRWLHPISLPKIQATIDLEKLQTIRSRHGIDGEQTRYQKYLDLERFLRMNIRRIQDLRLNIAPPQHILDLGSGAGWFLFAAKSFGHTGMGLDLPEPEMFSETFSLFGLKRIAWKIEPMTPLPPLGQRFNLITAFSICFNGHKSTRVWGVPEWEFLLNDLQKNLLEPGGRIYFDLNPEADGSSVTTPLKAFFLQRGATIDRSKVSIPSPIVP
;
A
#
# COMPACT_ATOMS: atom_id res chain seq x y z
N MET A 1 13.17 -10.54 -31.56
CA MET A 1 11.80 -10.11 -31.15
C MET A 1 11.26 -9.22 -32.25
N THR A 2 10.28 -9.68 -33.00
CA THR A 2 9.73 -9.00 -34.18
C THR A 2 8.83 -7.81 -33.76
N LEU A 3 8.79 -6.78 -34.61
CA LEU A 3 8.00 -5.55 -34.40
C LEU A 3 6.52 -5.86 -34.17
N SER A 4 5.98 -6.88 -34.81
CA SER A 4 4.60 -7.39 -34.64
C SER A 4 4.30 -7.89 -33.23
N HIS A 5 5.27 -8.52 -32.56
CA HIS A 5 5.11 -8.99 -31.17
C HIS A 5 5.05 -7.82 -30.18
N LYS A 6 5.83 -6.76 -30.43
CA LYS A 6 5.80 -5.52 -29.61
C LYS A 6 4.49 -4.75 -29.79
N LEU A 7 3.98 -4.68 -31.03
CA LEU A 7 2.70 -4.04 -31.32
C LEU A 7 1.53 -4.82 -30.69
N GLY A 8 1.52 -6.16 -30.76
CA GLY A 8 0.51 -6.98 -30.11
C GLY A 8 0.46 -6.81 -28.58
N GLN A 9 1.60 -6.58 -27.95
CA GLN A 9 1.65 -6.29 -26.51
C GLN A 9 1.07 -4.89 -26.16
N ILE A 10 1.24 -3.89 -27.03
CA ILE A 10 0.70 -2.55 -26.84
C ILE A 10 -0.83 -2.56 -26.96
N PHE A 11 -1.39 -3.37 -27.87
CA PHE A 11 -2.84 -3.50 -28.06
C PHE A 11 -3.53 -4.44 -27.04
N SER A 12 -2.77 -5.08 -26.15
CA SER A 12 -3.37 -5.80 -25.03
C SER A 12 -3.90 -4.81 -23.98
N LEU A 13 -4.96 -5.18 -23.25
CA LEU A 13 -5.48 -4.39 -22.11
C LEU A 13 -4.37 -4.01 -21.10
N ARG A 14 -3.34 -4.84 -20.98
CA ARG A 14 -2.16 -4.60 -20.14
C ARG A 14 -1.24 -3.53 -20.73
N GLY A 15 -1.01 -3.56 -22.04
CA GLY A 15 -0.24 -2.55 -22.74
C GLY A 15 -0.86 -1.17 -22.60
N TRP A 16 -2.17 -1.06 -22.78
CA TRP A 16 -2.91 0.18 -22.58
C TRP A 16 -2.81 0.75 -21.16
N ARG A 17 -2.92 -0.10 -20.13
CA ARG A 17 -2.73 0.33 -18.74
C ARG A 17 -1.32 0.85 -18.48
N SER A 18 -0.29 0.15 -18.95
CA SER A 18 1.10 0.58 -18.82
C SER A 18 1.36 1.92 -19.52
N VAL A 19 0.86 2.09 -20.74
CA VAL A 19 0.94 3.36 -21.50
C VAL A 19 0.22 4.47 -20.74
N ARG A 20 -0.97 4.22 -20.22
CA ARG A 20 -1.77 5.17 -19.46
C ARG A 20 -1.09 5.63 -18.17
N HIS A 21 -0.43 4.72 -17.45
CA HIS A 21 0.38 5.07 -16.26
C HIS A 21 1.62 5.87 -16.64
N SER A 22 2.30 5.50 -17.73
CA SER A 22 3.48 6.23 -18.21
C SER A 22 3.13 7.62 -18.68
N LEU A 23 2.04 7.77 -19.44
CA LEU A 23 1.52 9.06 -19.90
C LEU A 23 1.10 9.94 -18.71
N HIS A 24 0.40 9.36 -17.74
CA HIS A 24 0.01 10.10 -16.53
C HIS A 24 1.24 10.63 -15.78
N ARG A 25 2.28 9.81 -15.58
CA ARG A 25 3.52 10.24 -14.92
C ARG A 25 4.25 11.33 -15.70
N TRP A 26 4.20 11.29 -17.01
CA TRP A 26 4.80 12.31 -17.87
C TRP A 26 4.01 13.63 -17.82
N LEU A 27 2.67 13.56 -17.83
CA LEU A 27 1.80 14.75 -17.77
C LEU A 27 1.77 15.40 -16.37
N HIS A 28 1.98 14.61 -15.32
CA HIS A 28 1.91 15.06 -13.93
C HIS A 28 3.21 14.68 -13.17
N PRO A 29 4.35 15.30 -13.54
CA PRO A 29 5.61 15.01 -12.88
C PRO A 29 5.59 15.48 -11.42
N ILE A 30 6.20 14.68 -10.56
CA ILE A 30 6.32 14.99 -9.13
C ILE A 30 7.78 15.32 -8.83
N SER A 31 8.00 16.46 -8.20
CA SER A 31 9.34 16.86 -7.76
C SER A 31 9.71 16.17 -6.45
N LEU A 32 10.57 15.17 -6.54
CA LEU A 32 11.14 14.47 -5.38
C LEU A 32 11.82 15.45 -4.39
N PRO A 33 12.68 16.39 -4.85
CA PRO A 33 13.33 17.34 -3.94
C PRO A 33 12.37 18.20 -3.13
N LYS A 34 11.22 18.61 -3.73
CA LYS A 34 10.20 19.39 -3.02
C LYS A 34 9.60 18.62 -1.85
N ILE A 35 9.29 17.34 -2.03
CA ILE A 35 8.74 16.50 -0.96
C ILE A 35 9.84 16.20 0.08
N GLN A 36 11.05 15.92 -0.38
CA GLN A 36 12.20 15.65 0.50
C GLN A 36 12.52 16.85 1.42
N ALA A 37 12.40 18.07 0.90
CA ALA A 37 12.64 19.29 1.66
C ALA A 37 11.67 19.50 2.85
N THR A 38 10.58 18.76 2.92
CA THR A 38 9.64 18.83 4.05
C THR A 38 10.00 17.88 5.20
N ILE A 39 11.07 17.10 5.05
CA ILE A 39 11.53 16.13 6.06
C ILE A 39 12.61 16.77 6.92
N ASP A 40 12.50 16.61 8.23
CA ASP A 40 13.58 16.91 9.17
C ASP A 40 14.67 15.83 9.03
N LEU A 41 15.69 16.13 8.22
CA LEU A 41 16.77 15.21 7.90
C LEU A 41 17.66 14.89 9.10
N GLU A 42 17.81 15.82 10.04
CA GLU A 42 18.61 15.61 11.27
C GLU A 42 17.92 14.58 12.18
N LYS A 43 16.60 14.72 12.36
CA LYS A 43 15.82 13.72 13.11
C LYS A 43 15.81 12.37 12.41
N LEU A 44 15.66 12.34 11.09
CA LEU A 44 15.71 11.08 10.33
C LEU A 44 17.08 10.40 10.51
N GLN A 45 18.17 11.16 10.46
CA GLN A 45 19.51 10.64 10.69
C GLN A 45 19.69 10.14 12.13
N THR A 46 19.11 10.82 13.10
CA THR A 46 19.12 10.40 14.51
C THR A 46 18.41 9.05 14.69
N ILE A 47 17.22 8.89 14.10
CA ILE A 47 16.48 7.62 14.10
C ILE A 47 17.35 6.53 13.45
N ARG A 48 17.94 6.82 12.29
CA ARG A 48 18.80 5.89 11.57
C ARG A 48 20.00 5.43 12.41
N SER A 49 20.67 6.36 13.09
CA SER A 49 21.82 6.05 13.94
C SER A 49 21.42 5.20 15.16
N ARG A 50 20.27 5.50 15.78
CA ARG A 50 19.78 4.75 16.94
C ARG A 50 19.45 3.30 16.61
N HIS A 51 18.80 3.05 15.49
CA HIS A 51 18.35 1.71 15.08
C HIS A 51 19.34 0.98 14.17
N GLY A 52 20.53 1.55 13.95
CA GLY A 52 21.53 1.08 13.01
C GLY A 52 22.65 0.24 13.59
N ILE A 53 22.79 0.19 14.87
CA ILE A 53 24.07 -0.21 15.48
C ILE A 53 24.12 -1.70 15.86
N ASP A 54 23.00 -2.37 16.19
CA ASP A 54 23.07 -3.75 16.69
C ASP A 54 21.95 -4.69 16.24
N GLY A 55 22.32 -5.89 15.80
CA GLY A 55 21.57 -7.13 15.83
C GLY A 55 20.35 -7.24 14.90
N GLU A 56 19.27 -7.81 15.38
CA GLU A 56 18.06 -8.13 14.60
C GLU A 56 17.38 -6.93 13.95
N GLN A 57 17.59 -5.72 14.46
CA GLN A 57 16.98 -4.49 13.92
C GLN A 57 17.63 -4.00 12.63
N THR A 58 18.83 -4.46 12.27
CA THR A 58 19.51 -4.07 11.02
C THR A 58 18.70 -4.42 9.78
N ARG A 59 17.88 -5.45 9.83
CA ARG A 59 16.96 -5.83 8.73
C ARG A 59 15.94 -4.73 8.40
N TYR A 60 15.61 -3.86 9.35
CA TYR A 60 14.64 -2.77 9.19
C TYR A 60 15.27 -1.45 8.76
N GLN A 61 16.60 -1.29 8.87
CA GLN A 61 17.30 -0.07 8.44
C GLN A 61 17.04 0.32 7.00
N LYS A 62 16.83 -0.67 6.12
CA LYS A 62 16.48 -0.43 4.72
C LYS A 62 15.25 0.47 4.58
N TYR A 63 14.33 0.49 5.55
CA TYR A 63 13.14 1.34 5.53
C TYR A 63 13.44 2.81 5.85
N LEU A 64 14.67 3.14 6.27
CA LEU A 64 15.16 4.51 6.45
C LEU A 64 15.94 5.02 5.24
N ASP A 65 16.01 4.27 4.14
CA ASP A 65 16.54 4.75 2.87
C ASP A 65 15.54 5.71 2.22
N LEU A 66 15.76 6.99 2.50
CA LEU A 66 14.91 8.10 2.07
C LEU A 66 14.64 8.08 0.56
N GLU A 67 15.70 8.02 -0.24
CA GLU A 67 15.57 8.16 -1.69
C GLU A 67 14.79 6.99 -2.28
N ARG A 68 15.14 5.78 -1.90
CA ARG A 68 14.50 4.54 -2.36
C ARG A 68 13.02 4.53 -2.00
N PHE A 69 12.69 4.77 -0.71
CA PHE A 69 11.30 4.66 -0.25
C PHE A 69 10.45 5.81 -0.75
N LEU A 70 10.99 7.03 -0.83
CA LEU A 70 10.25 8.15 -1.37
C LEU A 70 9.96 7.96 -2.86
N ARG A 71 10.94 7.57 -3.68
CA ARG A 71 10.73 7.25 -5.11
C ARG A 71 9.68 6.16 -5.31
N MET A 72 9.76 5.09 -4.52
CA MET A 72 8.81 3.98 -4.60
C MET A 72 7.38 4.45 -4.28
N ASN A 73 7.21 5.22 -3.23
CA ASN A 73 5.89 5.67 -2.79
C ASN A 73 5.33 6.79 -3.68
N ILE A 74 6.16 7.65 -4.26
CA ILE A 74 5.73 8.59 -5.31
C ILE A 74 5.15 7.84 -6.53
N ARG A 75 5.75 6.73 -6.94
CA ARG A 75 5.17 5.90 -8.01
C ARG A 75 3.82 5.34 -7.62
N ARG A 76 3.64 4.88 -6.36
CA ARG A 76 2.35 4.43 -5.83
C ARG A 76 1.30 5.55 -5.84
N ILE A 77 1.67 6.76 -5.44
CA ILE A 77 0.82 7.95 -5.51
C ILE A 77 0.35 8.20 -6.95
N GLN A 78 1.26 8.16 -7.93
CA GLN A 78 0.93 8.35 -9.34
C GLN A 78 0.10 7.19 -9.92
N ASP A 79 0.39 5.95 -9.56
CA ASP A 79 -0.36 4.76 -10.00
C ASP A 79 -1.81 4.80 -9.49
N LEU A 80 -2.01 5.30 -8.28
CA LEU A 80 -3.32 5.53 -7.67
C LEU A 80 -3.95 6.88 -8.06
N ARG A 81 -3.23 7.72 -8.81
CA ARG A 81 -3.61 9.09 -9.20
C ARG A 81 -3.89 10.03 -8.03
N LEU A 82 -3.32 9.77 -6.88
CA LEU A 82 -3.50 10.60 -5.70
C LEU A 82 -2.89 12.00 -5.86
N ASN A 83 -1.91 12.17 -6.73
CA ASN A 83 -1.30 13.47 -7.03
C ASN A 83 -2.24 14.46 -7.73
N ILE A 84 -3.40 14.00 -8.22
CA ILE A 84 -4.43 14.84 -8.87
C ILE A 84 -5.84 14.60 -8.32
N ALA A 85 -5.99 13.67 -7.39
CA ALA A 85 -7.28 13.37 -6.77
C ALA A 85 -7.66 14.45 -5.75
N PRO A 86 -8.95 14.67 -5.49
CA PRO A 86 -9.37 15.44 -4.34
C PRO A 86 -8.85 14.80 -3.04
N PRO A 87 -8.75 15.56 -1.93
CA PRO A 87 -8.30 15.03 -0.66
C PRO A 87 -8.99 13.71 -0.28
N GLN A 88 -8.22 12.73 0.10
CA GLN A 88 -8.66 11.40 0.54
C GLN A 88 -8.28 11.18 1.99
N HIS A 89 -9.09 10.44 2.72
CA HIS A 89 -8.73 9.88 4.01
C HIS A 89 -8.32 8.43 3.83
N ILE A 90 -7.08 8.09 4.19
CA ILE A 90 -6.42 6.83 3.82
C ILE A 90 -6.10 5.99 5.05
N LEU A 91 -6.45 4.70 5.01
CA LEU A 91 -5.92 3.69 5.93
C LEU A 91 -4.90 2.83 5.20
N ASP A 92 -3.67 2.79 5.70
CA ASP A 92 -2.60 1.96 5.12
C ASP A 92 -2.30 0.76 6.03
N LEU A 93 -2.66 -0.43 5.59
CA LEU A 93 -2.45 -1.69 6.29
C LEU A 93 -1.05 -2.22 6.00
N GLY A 94 -0.29 -2.57 7.05
CA GLY A 94 1.12 -2.91 6.90
C GLY A 94 1.96 -1.71 6.45
N SER A 95 1.72 -0.57 7.07
CA SER A 95 2.22 0.74 6.65
C SER A 95 3.74 0.93 6.79
N GLY A 96 4.43 -0.01 7.46
CA GLY A 96 5.87 0.06 7.68
C GLY A 96 6.29 1.38 8.35
N ALA A 97 7.28 2.03 7.78
CA ALA A 97 7.78 3.32 8.25
C ALA A 97 6.93 4.55 7.80
N GLY A 98 5.74 4.35 7.24
CA GLY A 98 4.80 5.42 6.93
C GLY A 98 5.09 6.23 5.66
N TRP A 99 6.03 5.82 4.82
CA TRP A 99 6.45 6.57 3.63
C TRP A 99 5.33 6.81 2.61
N PHE A 100 4.39 5.87 2.46
CA PHE A 100 3.27 6.07 1.56
C PHE A 100 2.34 7.18 2.05
N LEU A 101 1.98 7.15 3.32
CA LEU A 101 1.13 8.18 3.93
C LEU A 101 1.83 9.54 3.96
N PHE A 102 3.15 9.57 4.22
CA PHE A 102 3.95 10.80 4.13
C PHE A 102 3.91 11.38 2.71
N ALA A 103 4.13 10.56 1.68
CA ALA A 103 4.01 11.00 0.30
C ALA A 103 2.59 11.47 -0.02
N ALA A 104 1.54 10.76 0.43
CA ALA A 104 0.15 11.15 0.23
C ALA A 104 -0.19 12.49 0.89
N LYS A 105 0.31 12.73 2.11
CA LYS A 105 0.16 14.00 2.84
C LYS A 105 0.67 15.20 2.05
N SER A 106 1.74 15.03 1.26
CA SER A 106 2.28 16.10 0.40
C SER A 106 1.33 16.53 -0.73
N PHE A 107 0.25 15.77 -0.98
CA PHE A 107 -0.81 16.08 -1.96
C PHE A 107 -2.15 16.41 -1.27
N GLY A 108 -2.14 16.73 0.03
CA GLY A 108 -3.34 17.13 0.77
C GLY A 108 -4.20 15.97 1.26
N HIS A 109 -3.74 14.72 1.15
CA HIS A 109 -4.42 13.58 1.75
C HIS A 109 -4.12 13.49 3.24
N THR A 110 -5.05 12.87 3.99
CA THR A 110 -4.89 12.54 5.40
C THR A 110 -4.98 11.04 5.59
N GLY A 111 -4.58 10.53 6.75
CA GLY A 111 -4.73 9.10 7.02
C GLY A 111 -3.94 8.62 8.22
N MET A 112 -4.02 7.32 8.42
CA MET A 112 -3.27 6.62 9.45
C MET A 112 -2.75 5.27 8.95
N GLY A 113 -1.69 4.79 9.60
CA GLY A 113 -1.12 3.49 9.35
C GLY A 113 -1.51 2.49 10.43
N LEU A 114 -1.66 1.23 10.02
CA LEU A 114 -1.79 0.09 10.91
C LEU A 114 -0.68 -0.90 10.60
N ASP A 115 0.10 -1.29 11.61
CA ASP A 115 1.19 -2.24 11.47
C ASP A 115 1.49 -2.94 12.80
N LEU A 116 2.33 -3.96 12.77
CA LEU A 116 2.81 -4.65 13.96
C LEU A 116 3.39 -3.67 14.98
N PRO A 117 3.30 -3.96 16.29
CA PRO A 117 3.89 -3.10 17.33
C PRO A 117 5.37 -2.80 17.07
N GLU A 118 6.10 -3.79 16.61
CA GLU A 118 7.53 -3.71 16.32
C GLU A 118 7.83 -3.58 14.82
N PRO A 119 8.92 -2.94 14.41
CA PRO A 119 9.93 -2.29 15.25
C PRO A 119 9.52 -0.90 15.73
N GLU A 120 10.03 -0.45 16.87
CA GLU A 120 9.79 0.87 17.44
C GLU A 120 10.14 2.01 16.47
N MET A 121 11.15 1.80 15.65
CA MET A 121 11.58 2.70 14.57
C MET A 121 10.40 3.16 13.69
N PHE A 122 9.39 2.32 13.45
CA PHE A 122 8.21 2.71 12.68
C PHE A 122 7.37 3.76 13.41
N SER A 123 7.25 3.68 14.73
CA SER A 123 6.55 4.70 15.53
C SER A 123 7.31 6.02 15.52
N GLU A 124 8.64 5.99 15.60
CA GLU A 124 9.47 7.20 15.52
C GLU A 124 9.37 7.88 14.15
N THR A 125 9.38 7.11 13.03
CA THR A 125 9.20 7.68 11.70
C THR A 125 7.79 8.24 11.48
N PHE A 126 6.75 7.61 12.01
CA PHE A 126 5.40 8.16 12.00
C PHE A 126 5.31 9.48 12.75
N SER A 127 5.95 9.56 13.93
CA SER A 127 6.06 10.81 14.70
C SER A 127 6.82 11.90 13.92
N LEU A 128 7.95 11.55 13.29
CA LEU A 128 8.72 12.44 12.43
C LEU A 128 7.87 13.03 11.30
N PHE A 129 7.02 12.21 10.67
CA PHE A 129 6.14 12.64 9.57
C PHE A 129 4.83 13.31 10.04
N GLY A 130 4.60 13.38 11.36
CA GLY A 130 3.35 13.89 11.94
C GLY A 130 2.14 13.08 11.48
N LEU A 131 2.25 11.77 11.52
CA LEU A 131 1.23 10.79 11.11
C LEU A 131 0.74 9.99 12.34
N LYS A 132 -0.48 9.45 12.24
CA LYS A 132 -1.02 8.52 13.25
C LYS A 132 -0.70 7.08 12.86
N ARG A 133 -0.29 6.27 13.85
CA ARG A 133 -0.04 4.84 13.72
C ARG A 133 -0.81 4.06 14.77
N ILE A 134 -1.38 2.95 14.35
CA ILE A 134 -2.00 1.96 15.22
C ILE A 134 -1.12 0.71 15.22
N ALA A 135 -0.66 0.33 16.41
CA ALA A 135 0.08 -0.92 16.61
C ALA A 135 -0.93 -2.08 16.71
N TRP A 136 -1.04 -2.88 15.64
CA TRP A 136 -1.99 -3.97 15.57
C TRP A 136 -1.52 -5.05 14.61
N LYS A 137 -1.63 -6.30 15.01
CA LYS A 137 -1.37 -7.47 14.17
C LYS A 137 -2.66 -7.89 13.47
N ILE A 138 -2.66 -7.92 12.17
CA ILE A 138 -3.77 -8.46 11.38
C ILE A 138 -3.69 -9.99 11.45
N GLU A 139 -4.73 -10.61 11.97
CA GLU A 139 -4.84 -12.07 12.11
C GLU A 139 -6.06 -12.60 11.34
N PRO A 140 -6.01 -13.87 10.88
CA PRO A 140 -7.15 -14.47 10.20
C PRO A 140 -8.38 -14.51 11.11
N MET A 141 -9.55 -14.29 10.55
CA MET A 141 -10.85 -14.34 11.25
C MET A 141 -10.95 -13.44 12.50
N THR A 142 -10.10 -12.40 12.56
CA THR A 142 -10.10 -11.43 13.67
C THR A 142 -10.40 -10.03 13.11
N PRO A 143 -11.40 -9.31 13.66
CA PRO A 143 -11.72 -7.97 13.18
C PRO A 143 -10.59 -7.00 13.48
N LEU A 144 -10.47 -5.95 12.67
CA LEU A 144 -9.57 -4.85 12.96
C LEU A 144 -10.07 -4.05 14.18
N PRO A 145 -9.19 -3.31 14.86
CA PRO A 145 -9.60 -2.51 16.01
C PRO A 145 -10.57 -1.40 15.56
N PRO A 146 -11.48 -0.96 16.44
CA PRO A 146 -12.35 0.16 16.14
C PRO A 146 -11.52 1.44 15.99
N LEU A 147 -11.50 2.02 14.79
CA LEU A 147 -10.70 3.21 14.48
C LEU A 147 -11.47 4.53 14.66
N GLY A 148 -12.79 4.45 14.96
CA GLY A 148 -13.66 5.60 15.20
C GLY A 148 -13.91 6.48 13.95
N GLN A 149 -13.53 6.02 12.78
CA GLN A 149 -13.64 6.75 11.50
C GLN A 149 -13.61 5.80 10.30
N ARG A 150 -14.06 6.31 9.14
CA ARG A 150 -14.04 5.61 7.88
C ARG A 150 -13.05 6.25 6.90
N PHE A 151 -12.72 5.52 5.84
CA PHE A 151 -11.67 5.89 4.90
C PHE A 151 -12.18 5.81 3.46
N ASN A 152 -11.78 6.80 2.64
CA ASN A 152 -12.09 6.78 1.21
C ASN A 152 -11.23 5.75 0.46
N LEU A 153 -10.03 5.48 0.99
CA LEU A 153 -9.08 4.56 0.41
C LEU A 153 -8.44 3.71 1.51
N ILE A 154 -8.50 2.39 1.35
CA ILE A 154 -7.75 1.45 2.19
C ILE A 154 -6.68 0.82 1.33
N THR A 155 -5.42 0.89 1.74
CA THR A 155 -4.27 0.35 1.01
C THR A 155 -3.54 -0.73 1.80
N ALA A 156 -2.89 -1.65 1.08
CA ALA A 156 -1.86 -2.51 1.64
C ALA A 156 -0.79 -2.76 0.57
N PHE A 157 0.45 -2.38 0.86
CA PHE A 157 1.54 -2.50 -0.08
C PHE A 157 2.61 -3.46 0.42
N SER A 158 2.92 -4.45 -0.40
CA SER A 158 3.97 -5.43 -0.12
C SER A 158 3.78 -6.13 1.22
N ILE A 159 2.52 -6.40 1.57
CA ILE A 159 2.13 -7.09 2.79
C ILE A 159 1.92 -8.59 2.50
N CYS A 160 2.19 -9.39 3.50
CA CYS A 160 1.83 -10.80 3.55
C CYS A 160 0.87 -10.99 4.72
N PHE A 161 -0.40 -11.20 4.47
CA PHE A 161 -1.39 -11.43 5.53
C PHE A 161 -1.20 -12.76 6.25
N ASN A 162 -0.55 -13.72 5.63
CA ASN A 162 -0.32 -15.08 6.09
C ASN A 162 1.13 -15.35 6.57
N GLY A 163 1.92 -14.33 6.79
CA GLY A 163 3.34 -14.49 7.08
C GLY A 163 4.18 -14.79 5.83
N HIS A 164 5.29 -14.08 5.70
CA HIS A 164 6.13 -14.13 4.50
C HIS A 164 6.67 -15.55 4.24
N LYS A 165 6.40 -16.08 3.05
CA LYS A 165 6.79 -17.43 2.62
C LYS A 165 6.29 -18.57 3.53
N SER A 166 5.22 -18.33 4.26
CA SER A 166 4.55 -19.38 5.06
C SER A 166 3.77 -20.31 4.15
N THR A 167 3.73 -21.60 4.53
CA THR A 167 2.82 -22.56 3.90
C THR A 167 1.36 -22.39 4.36
N ARG A 168 1.13 -21.61 5.41
CA ARG A 168 -0.21 -21.26 5.91
C ARG A 168 -0.73 -20.05 5.14
N VAL A 169 -1.16 -20.27 3.92
CA VAL A 169 -1.70 -19.23 3.04
C VAL A 169 -3.17 -18.97 3.39
N TRP A 170 -3.54 -17.70 3.48
CA TRP A 170 -4.94 -17.33 3.62
C TRP A 170 -5.74 -17.80 2.40
N GLY A 171 -6.81 -18.53 2.67
CA GLY A 171 -7.79 -18.93 1.66
C GLY A 171 -8.92 -17.91 1.50
N VAL A 172 -9.94 -18.31 0.75
CA VAL A 172 -11.13 -17.49 0.53
C VAL A 172 -11.82 -17.08 1.85
N PRO A 173 -11.99 -17.96 2.87
CA PRO A 173 -12.69 -17.57 4.10
C PRO A 173 -12.02 -16.43 4.85
N GLU A 174 -10.69 -16.44 5.00
CA GLU A 174 -9.95 -15.41 5.71
C GLU A 174 -10.00 -14.07 4.97
N TRP A 175 -9.85 -14.11 3.65
CA TRP A 175 -9.99 -12.94 2.80
C TRP A 175 -11.41 -12.37 2.80
N GLU A 176 -12.41 -13.24 2.79
CA GLU A 176 -13.81 -12.83 2.89
C GLU A 176 -14.10 -12.12 4.21
N PHE A 177 -13.61 -12.69 5.33
CA PHE A 177 -13.74 -12.08 6.63
C PHE A 177 -13.12 -10.69 6.66
N LEU A 178 -11.85 -10.55 6.23
CA LEU A 178 -11.15 -9.28 6.21
C LEU A 178 -11.87 -8.24 5.33
N LEU A 179 -12.26 -8.61 4.12
CA LEU A 179 -12.94 -7.68 3.21
C LEU A 179 -14.29 -7.23 3.74
N ASN A 180 -15.06 -8.14 4.36
CA ASN A 180 -16.34 -7.79 4.96
C ASN A 180 -16.15 -6.82 6.14
N ASP A 181 -15.13 -7.04 6.98
CA ASP A 181 -14.78 -6.13 8.08
C ASP A 181 -14.38 -4.75 7.54
N LEU A 182 -13.46 -4.70 6.57
CA LEU A 182 -13.04 -3.45 5.95
C LEU A 182 -14.21 -2.69 5.31
N GLN A 183 -15.04 -3.36 4.53
CA GLN A 183 -16.16 -2.73 3.80
C GLN A 183 -17.25 -2.27 4.74
N LYS A 184 -17.59 -3.07 5.75
CA LYS A 184 -18.67 -2.76 6.69
C LYS A 184 -18.29 -1.67 7.68
N ASN A 185 -17.08 -1.74 8.24
CA ASN A 185 -16.70 -0.95 9.41
C ASN A 185 -15.78 0.23 9.10
N LEU A 186 -14.96 0.14 8.05
CA LEU A 186 -13.87 1.08 7.80
C LEU A 186 -13.90 1.80 6.45
N LEU A 187 -14.60 1.26 5.45
CA LEU A 187 -14.64 1.89 4.12
C LEU A 187 -15.83 2.84 4.02
N GLU A 188 -15.59 4.06 3.50
CA GLU A 188 -16.66 4.99 3.14
C GLU A 188 -17.48 4.49 1.95
N PRO A 189 -18.78 4.83 1.86
CA PRO A 189 -19.55 4.65 0.63
C PRO A 189 -18.83 5.31 -0.56
N GLY A 190 -18.68 4.57 -1.66
CA GLY A 190 -17.93 5.04 -2.82
C GLY A 190 -16.41 4.97 -2.66
N GLY A 191 -15.91 4.52 -1.53
CA GLY A 191 -14.49 4.28 -1.30
C GLY A 191 -13.97 3.08 -2.07
N ARG A 192 -12.68 2.80 -1.94
CA ARG A 192 -12.04 1.64 -2.58
C ARG A 192 -10.95 1.03 -1.70
N ILE A 193 -10.73 -0.26 -1.90
CA ILE A 193 -9.62 -1.00 -1.32
C ILE A 193 -8.60 -1.29 -2.41
N TYR A 194 -7.32 -1.13 -2.11
CA TYR A 194 -6.23 -1.41 -3.04
C TYR A 194 -5.13 -2.18 -2.35
N PHE A 195 -4.86 -3.38 -2.86
CA PHE A 195 -3.77 -4.23 -2.39
C PHE A 195 -2.70 -4.40 -3.47
N ASP A 196 -1.44 -4.38 -3.08
CA ASP A 196 -0.29 -4.84 -3.87
C ASP A 196 0.40 -5.94 -3.06
N LEU A 197 0.03 -7.18 -3.35
CA LEU A 197 0.35 -8.35 -2.54
C LEU A 197 1.74 -8.88 -2.85
N ASN A 198 2.46 -9.31 -1.84
CA ASN A 198 3.69 -10.06 -2.03
C ASN A 198 3.41 -11.45 -2.61
N PRO A 199 4.38 -12.02 -3.35
CA PRO A 199 4.24 -13.40 -3.80
C PRO A 199 4.28 -14.38 -2.62
N GLU A 200 3.45 -15.40 -2.71
CA GLU A 200 3.39 -16.56 -1.82
C GLU A 200 4.58 -17.51 -2.06
N ALA A 201 4.60 -18.63 -1.34
CA ALA A 201 5.67 -19.61 -1.44
C ALA A 201 5.83 -20.21 -2.85
N ASP A 202 4.72 -20.33 -3.59
CA ASP A 202 4.67 -20.81 -4.98
C ASP A 202 5.01 -19.73 -6.03
N GLY A 203 5.31 -18.51 -5.58
CA GLY A 203 5.60 -17.35 -6.44
C GLY A 203 4.36 -16.64 -6.98
N SER A 204 3.15 -17.11 -6.71
CA SER A 204 1.91 -16.41 -7.06
C SER A 204 1.62 -15.30 -6.05
N SER A 205 1.10 -14.16 -6.50
CA SER A 205 0.62 -13.10 -5.59
C SER A 205 -0.88 -13.24 -5.31
N VAL A 206 -1.60 -13.90 -6.20
CA VAL A 206 -3.04 -14.17 -6.06
C VAL A 206 -3.30 -15.57 -6.61
N THR A 207 -3.66 -16.51 -5.75
CA THR A 207 -3.98 -17.88 -6.13
C THR A 207 -5.23 -17.93 -7.02
N THR A 208 -5.41 -19.01 -7.78
CA THR A 208 -6.58 -19.15 -8.66
C THR A 208 -7.92 -19.02 -7.95
N PRO A 209 -8.15 -19.65 -6.77
CA PRO A 209 -9.38 -19.44 -6.01
C PRO A 209 -9.60 -18.01 -5.55
N LEU A 210 -8.54 -17.34 -5.07
CA LEU A 210 -8.62 -15.95 -4.65
C LEU A 210 -8.86 -15.00 -5.81
N LYS A 211 -8.32 -15.30 -6.99
CA LYS A 211 -8.60 -14.51 -8.20
C LYS A 211 -10.08 -14.56 -8.56
N ALA A 212 -10.69 -15.75 -8.53
CA ALA A 212 -12.12 -15.90 -8.78
C ALA A 212 -12.97 -15.14 -7.75
N PHE A 213 -12.62 -15.28 -6.48
CA PHE A 213 -13.28 -14.60 -5.36
C PHE A 213 -13.22 -13.06 -5.49
N PHE A 214 -12.05 -12.48 -5.77
CA PHE A 214 -11.92 -11.03 -5.93
C PHE A 214 -12.69 -10.53 -7.17
N LEU A 215 -12.67 -11.27 -8.27
CA LEU A 215 -13.42 -10.89 -9.48
C LEU A 215 -14.94 -10.91 -9.25
N GLN A 216 -15.48 -11.86 -8.49
CA GLN A 216 -16.89 -11.91 -8.09
C GLN A 216 -17.30 -10.70 -7.25
N ARG A 217 -16.36 -10.07 -6.52
CA ARG A 217 -16.56 -8.84 -5.76
C ARG A 217 -16.32 -7.56 -6.57
N GLY A 218 -16.26 -7.67 -7.90
CA GLY A 218 -16.07 -6.53 -8.81
C GLY A 218 -14.63 -5.99 -8.83
N ALA A 219 -13.66 -6.74 -8.30
CA ALA A 219 -12.29 -6.31 -8.31
C ALA A 219 -11.67 -6.27 -9.70
N THR A 220 -10.74 -5.36 -9.92
CA THR A 220 -9.79 -5.43 -11.03
C THR A 220 -8.45 -5.96 -10.53
N ILE A 221 -7.88 -6.92 -11.27
CA ILE A 221 -6.62 -7.57 -10.89
C ILE A 221 -5.59 -7.36 -11.99
N ASP A 222 -4.40 -6.90 -11.61
CA ASP A 222 -3.24 -6.79 -12.48
C ASP A 222 -2.00 -7.32 -11.74
N ARG A 223 -1.63 -8.57 -11.99
CA ARG A 223 -0.57 -9.32 -11.29
C ARG A 223 -0.84 -9.37 -9.78
N SER A 224 0.01 -8.68 -8.98
CA SER A 224 -0.11 -8.55 -7.53
C SER A 224 -1.12 -7.50 -7.07
N LYS A 225 -1.58 -6.65 -7.99
CA LYS A 225 -2.41 -5.49 -7.68
C LYS A 225 -3.89 -5.84 -7.78
N VAL A 226 -4.62 -5.68 -6.69
CA VAL A 226 -6.05 -5.95 -6.57
C VAL A 226 -6.75 -4.66 -6.15
N SER A 227 -7.67 -4.16 -6.96
CA SER A 227 -8.47 -2.98 -6.63
C SER A 227 -9.94 -3.38 -6.53
N ILE A 228 -10.54 -3.17 -5.37
CA ILE A 228 -11.91 -3.55 -5.03
C ILE A 228 -12.70 -2.27 -4.77
N PRO A 229 -13.77 -1.98 -5.53
CA PRO A 229 -14.64 -0.85 -5.25
C PRO A 229 -15.46 -1.11 -3.97
N SER A 230 -15.97 -0.03 -3.38
CA SER A 230 -17.03 -0.16 -2.38
C SER A 230 -18.21 -0.91 -2.99
N PRO A 231 -18.90 -1.78 -2.24
CA PRO A 231 -20.16 -2.33 -2.69
C PRO A 231 -21.11 -1.19 -3.09
N ILE A 232 -21.77 -1.34 -4.21
CA ILE A 232 -22.90 -0.45 -4.55
C ILE A 232 -23.98 -0.77 -3.53
N VAL A 233 -24.21 0.14 -2.60
CA VAL A 233 -25.39 0.06 -1.71
C VAL A 233 -26.58 0.40 -2.58
N PRO A 234 -27.54 -0.50 -2.73
CA PRO A 234 -28.75 -0.25 -3.53
C PRO A 234 -29.60 0.87 -2.92
#